data_8c982a8d88a7a44b93a106fbcdc71171
#
_entry.id   8c982a8d88a7a44b93a106fbcdc71171
#
_cell.length_a   1.000
_cell.length_b   1.000
_cell.length_c   1.000
_cell.angle_alpha   90.00
_cell.angle_beta   90.00
_cell.angle_gamma   90.00
#
_symmetry.space_group_name_H-M   'P 1'
#
loop_
_entity.id
_entity.type
_entity.pdbx_description
1 polymer ?
#
loop_
_entity_poly.entity_id
_entity_poly.type
_entity_poly.pdbx_seq_one_letter_code
_entity_poly.pdbx_strand_id
1 'polypeptide(L)'
;MIEFRDVTFVHQNGVKALDGVSLKIGSAETVAIVGENGAGKTTLVKHVTGLLKPGTGDVMVDGQNTRTTSTAQLSRKVGVAFQNPDHQLFSESVEEEMSFALRNFGFAPELVEQRVRWGLELFGLEEYRKSSPLVLSGGEKKRLTLACILAWDPEVVILDEPTVGQDSIQKEKLAGTIRMLTSSGKTVVVVSHDIEFLWPMQPRVVVMKAGRVVGDGRARELMQDKRLLDSARVAQPQLVEFFQRLGERPEAPFADPLEARRWVEETRR
;
A
#
# COMPACT_ATOMS: atom_id res chain seq x y z
N MET A 1 -13.20 1.79 -6.58
CA MET A 1 -12.62 1.13 -7.80
C MET A 1 -11.64 2.07 -8.48
N ILE A 2 -10.44 1.58 -8.85
CA ILE A 2 -9.41 2.36 -9.58
C ILE A 2 -9.22 1.72 -10.95
N GLU A 3 -9.12 2.52 -12.01
CA GLU A 3 -8.90 2.01 -13.37
C GLU A 3 -7.92 2.91 -14.14
N PHE A 4 -6.87 2.30 -14.67
CA PHE A 4 -5.94 2.90 -15.62
C PHE A 4 -6.27 2.38 -17.01
N ARG A 5 -6.40 3.28 -17.99
CA ARG A 5 -6.75 2.98 -19.39
C ARG A 5 -5.66 3.51 -20.31
N ASP A 6 -4.74 2.64 -20.72
CA ASP A 6 -3.62 2.93 -21.62
C ASP A 6 -2.81 4.18 -21.22
N VAL A 7 -2.43 4.23 -19.92
CA VAL A 7 -1.80 5.40 -19.32
C VAL A 7 -0.33 5.45 -19.63
N THR A 8 0.10 6.53 -20.29
CA THR A 8 1.52 6.87 -20.49
C THR A 8 1.84 8.18 -19.80
N PHE A 9 3.00 8.22 -19.12
CA PHE A 9 3.49 9.41 -18.45
C PHE A 9 5.00 9.53 -18.55
N VAL A 10 5.45 10.73 -18.92
CA VAL A 10 6.86 11.10 -19.03
C VAL A 10 7.12 12.26 -18.07
N HIS A 11 8.13 12.12 -17.19
CA HIS A 11 8.56 13.21 -16.32
C HIS A 11 9.20 14.35 -17.11
N GLN A 12 9.30 15.53 -16.54
CA GLN A 12 9.92 16.71 -17.18
C GLN A 12 11.38 16.48 -17.61
N ASN A 13 12.09 15.57 -16.94
CA ASN A 13 13.46 15.16 -17.30
C ASN A 13 13.52 14.15 -18.46
N GLY A 14 12.40 13.86 -19.13
CA GLY A 14 12.33 12.94 -20.26
C GLY A 14 12.20 11.46 -19.90
N VAL A 15 12.21 11.09 -18.62
CA VAL A 15 12.06 9.69 -18.19
C VAL A 15 10.60 9.26 -18.33
N LYS A 16 10.34 8.25 -19.17
CA LYS A 16 9.02 7.60 -19.29
C LYS A 16 8.80 6.69 -18.08
N ALA A 17 7.95 7.13 -17.16
CA ALA A 17 7.67 6.44 -15.91
C ALA A 17 6.47 5.48 -15.97
N LEU A 18 5.52 5.73 -16.88
CA LEU A 18 4.44 4.81 -17.22
C LEU A 18 4.37 4.70 -18.74
N ASP A 19 4.14 3.48 -19.27
CA ASP A 19 4.17 3.17 -20.69
C ASP A 19 3.03 2.22 -21.04
N GLY A 20 1.87 2.79 -21.43
CA GLY A 20 0.68 2.05 -21.83
C GLY A 20 0.07 1.21 -20.70
N VAL A 21 0.05 1.73 -19.46
CA VAL A 21 -0.46 0.99 -18.30
C VAL A 21 -1.98 0.88 -18.38
N SER A 22 -2.46 -0.37 -18.42
CA SER A 22 -3.87 -0.72 -18.25
C SER A 22 -4.00 -1.64 -17.04
N LEU A 23 -4.72 -1.18 -16.01
CA LEU A 23 -4.87 -1.88 -14.73
C LEU A 23 -6.21 -1.51 -14.12
N LYS A 24 -6.92 -2.50 -13.59
CA LYS A 24 -8.17 -2.29 -12.85
C LYS A 24 -8.04 -2.88 -11.45
N ILE A 25 -8.25 -2.06 -10.43
CA ILE A 25 -8.30 -2.47 -9.02
C ILE A 25 -9.75 -2.36 -8.57
N GLY A 26 -10.29 -3.46 -8.09
CA GLY A 26 -11.67 -3.59 -7.61
C GLY A 26 -11.90 -2.86 -6.29
N SER A 27 -13.12 -2.94 -5.79
CA SER A 27 -13.45 -2.50 -4.43
C SER A 27 -13.24 -3.66 -3.45
N ALA A 28 -12.92 -3.32 -2.19
CA ALA A 28 -12.78 -4.28 -1.10
C ALA A 28 -11.73 -5.39 -1.37
N GLU A 29 -10.63 -5.04 -2.03
CA GLU A 29 -9.51 -5.98 -2.23
C GLU A 29 -8.20 -5.39 -1.71
N THR A 30 -7.27 -6.28 -1.33
CA THR A 30 -5.86 -5.93 -1.09
C THR A 30 -5.05 -6.23 -2.34
N VAL A 31 -4.38 -5.21 -2.88
CA VAL A 31 -3.49 -5.32 -4.04
C VAL A 31 -2.08 -4.92 -3.66
N ALA A 32 -1.12 -5.78 -3.92
CA ALA A 32 0.30 -5.47 -3.77
C ALA A 32 0.89 -5.07 -5.14
N ILE A 33 1.53 -3.92 -5.21
CA ILE A 33 2.27 -3.47 -6.39
C ILE A 33 3.75 -3.66 -6.12
N VAL A 34 4.39 -4.56 -6.86
CA VAL A 34 5.79 -4.93 -6.68
C VAL A 34 6.62 -4.66 -7.94
N GLY A 35 7.93 -4.58 -7.80
CA GLY A 35 8.86 -4.33 -8.91
C GLY A 35 10.10 -3.58 -8.43
N GLU A 36 11.11 -3.49 -9.30
CA GLU A 36 12.36 -2.79 -8.98
C GLU A 36 12.16 -1.30 -8.69
N ASN A 37 13.18 -0.68 -8.08
CA ASN A 37 13.20 0.78 -7.92
C ASN A 37 13.22 1.43 -9.32
N GLY A 38 12.37 2.47 -9.50
CA GLY A 38 12.19 3.11 -10.80
C GLY A 38 11.21 2.40 -11.76
N ALA A 39 10.57 1.29 -11.36
CA ALA A 39 9.56 0.61 -12.20
C ALA A 39 8.28 1.43 -12.46
N GLY A 40 8.10 2.58 -11.79
CA GLY A 40 6.93 3.44 -11.98
C GLY A 40 5.87 3.35 -10.87
N LYS A 41 6.10 2.55 -9.82
CA LYS A 41 5.13 2.29 -8.73
C LYS A 41 4.61 3.56 -8.05
N THR A 42 5.50 4.40 -7.52
CA THR A 42 5.13 5.67 -6.87
C THR A 42 4.49 6.65 -7.86
N THR A 43 4.92 6.62 -9.13
CA THR A 43 4.29 7.42 -10.20
C THR A 43 2.85 6.97 -10.42
N LEU A 44 2.59 5.67 -10.44
CA LEU A 44 1.24 5.11 -10.55
C LEU A 44 0.36 5.56 -9.37
N VAL A 45 0.86 5.50 -8.14
CA VAL A 45 0.16 6.01 -6.93
C VAL A 45 -0.18 7.49 -7.07
N LYS A 46 0.76 8.32 -7.52
CA LYS A 46 0.53 9.76 -7.69
C LYS A 46 -0.53 10.10 -8.73
N HIS A 47 -0.80 9.22 -9.69
CA HIS A 47 -1.91 9.38 -10.63
C HIS A 47 -3.26 9.10 -9.99
N VAL A 48 -3.34 8.12 -9.07
CA VAL A 48 -4.60 7.83 -8.33
C VAL A 48 -5.00 9.02 -7.46
N THR A 49 -4.04 9.71 -6.86
CA THR A 49 -4.32 10.91 -6.03
C THR A 49 -4.54 12.19 -6.85
N GLY A 50 -4.31 12.14 -8.17
CA GLY A 50 -4.35 13.31 -9.02
C GLY A 50 -3.21 14.30 -8.83
N LEU A 51 -2.17 13.95 -8.05
CA LEU A 51 -0.92 14.73 -7.91
C LEU A 51 -0.15 14.77 -9.24
N LEU A 52 -0.24 13.70 -10.03
CA LEU A 52 0.23 13.67 -11.41
C LEU A 52 -0.98 13.44 -12.33
N LYS A 53 -0.95 14.06 -13.50
CA LYS A 53 -1.95 13.87 -14.54
C LYS A 53 -1.35 13.05 -15.67
N PRO A 54 -2.07 12.07 -16.23
CA PRO A 54 -1.53 11.24 -17.31
C PRO A 54 -1.21 12.08 -18.56
N GLY A 55 -0.12 11.74 -19.24
CA GLY A 55 0.24 12.32 -20.55
C GLY A 55 -0.78 11.88 -21.60
N THR A 56 -1.00 10.56 -21.71
CA THR A 56 -2.06 9.95 -22.53
C THR A 56 -2.86 8.95 -21.70
N GLY A 57 -4.01 8.56 -22.17
CA GLY A 57 -4.91 7.65 -21.46
C GLY A 57 -5.64 8.34 -20.30
N ASP A 58 -6.37 7.57 -19.51
CA ASP A 58 -7.19 8.06 -18.40
C ASP A 58 -6.97 7.25 -17.13
N VAL A 59 -7.05 7.93 -15.97
CA VAL A 59 -7.10 7.29 -14.66
C VAL A 59 -8.43 7.65 -14.01
N MET A 60 -9.19 6.61 -13.66
CA MET A 60 -10.49 6.74 -13.04
C MET A 60 -10.41 6.28 -11.58
N VAL A 61 -10.96 7.06 -10.68
CA VAL A 61 -11.12 6.70 -9.26
C VAL A 61 -12.59 6.84 -8.94
N ASP A 62 -13.24 5.73 -8.67
CA ASP A 62 -14.66 5.67 -8.35
C ASP A 62 -15.55 6.39 -9.38
N GLY A 63 -15.26 6.13 -10.66
CA GLY A 63 -15.94 6.78 -11.79
C GLY A 63 -15.54 8.23 -12.08
N GLN A 64 -14.67 8.82 -11.28
CA GLN A 64 -14.17 10.19 -11.48
C GLN A 64 -12.83 10.18 -12.23
N ASN A 65 -12.72 10.91 -13.33
CA ASN A 65 -11.47 11.03 -14.07
C ASN A 65 -10.50 11.96 -13.32
N THR A 66 -9.32 11.44 -12.95
CA THR A 66 -8.33 12.22 -12.20
C THR A 66 -7.81 13.43 -12.98
N ARG A 67 -7.92 13.44 -14.31
CA ARG A 67 -7.53 14.57 -15.16
C ARG A 67 -8.39 15.81 -14.90
N THR A 68 -9.70 15.62 -14.71
CA THR A 68 -10.68 16.69 -14.53
C THR A 68 -11.09 16.94 -13.08
N THR A 69 -10.89 15.95 -12.21
CA THR A 69 -11.20 16.04 -10.77
C THR A 69 -10.01 16.67 -10.02
N SER A 70 -10.31 17.59 -9.10
CA SER A 70 -9.27 18.20 -8.28
C SER A 70 -8.67 17.23 -7.29
N THR A 71 -7.39 17.43 -6.93
CA THR A 71 -6.71 16.63 -5.89
C THR A 71 -7.46 16.68 -4.56
N ALA A 72 -8.02 17.83 -4.20
CA ALA A 72 -8.82 18.00 -2.98
C ALA A 72 -10.11 17.14 -2.97
N GLN A 73 -10.74 16.94 -4.11
CA GLN A 73 -11.89 16.04 -4.22
C GLN A 73 -11.48 14.57 -4.15
N LEU A 74 -10.37 14.20 -4.81
CA LEU A 74 -9.85 12.85 -4.79
C LEU A 74 -9.35 12.45 -3.40
N SER A 75 -8.72 13.38 -2.65
CA SER A 75 -8.21 13.10 -1.30
C SER A 75 -9.29 12.75 -0.27
N ARG A 76 -10.56 13.11 -0.52
CA ARG A 76 -11.68 12.64 0.32
C ARG A 76 -11.92 11.14 0.19
N LYS A 77 -11.58 10.55 -0.96
CA LYS A 77 -11.80 9.13 -1.27
C LYS A 77 -10.55 8.29 -1.11
N VAL A 78 -9.38 8.89 -1.34
CA VAL A 78 -8.09 8.19 -1.38
C VAL A 78 -7.16 8.76 -0.32
N GLY A 79 -6.83 7.94 0.67
CA GLY A 79 -5.78 8.23 1.64
C GLY A 79 -4.46 7.61 1.21
N VAL A 80 -3.36 8.35 1.30
CA VAL A 80 -2.02 7.85 0.94
C VAL A 80 -1.02 8.08 2.05
N ALA A 81 -0.38 7.01 2.52
CA ALA A 81 0.81 7.05 3.32
C ALA A 81 2.03 6.94 2.40
N PHE A 82 2.77 8.02 2.21
CA PHE A 82 4.00 8.00 1.41
C PHE A 82 5.16 7.39 2.19
N GLN A 83 6.17 6.93 1.45
CA GLN A 83 7.35 6.25 1.99
C GLN A 83 8.04 7.03 3.12
N ASN A 84 8.21 8.34 2.95
CA ASN A 84 8.82 9.21 3.96
C ASN A 84 7.73 10.04 4.67
N PRO A 85 7.43 9.75 5.96
CA PRO A 85 6.44 10.49 6.73
C PRO A 85 6.82 11.96 6.96
N ASP A 86 8.11 12.33 6.95
CA ASP A 86 8.54 13.72 7.13
C ASP A 86 8.06 14.65 6.00
N HIS A 87 7.65 14.09 4.87
CA HIS A 87 7.06 14.88 3.77
C HIS A 87 5.55 15.12 3.94
N GLN A 88 4.93 14.53 4.96
CA GLN A 88 3.48 14.61 5.19
C GLN A 88 3.13 15.30 6.50
N LEU A 89 4.02 15.23 7.51
CA LEU A 89 3.77 15.74 8.85
C LEU A 89 4.34 17.17 8.98
N PHE A 90 3.49 18.13 9.35
CA PHE A 90 3.85 19.56 9.35
C PHE A 90 3.22 20.38 10.49
N SER A 91 2.27 19.82 11.25
CA SER A 91 1.57 20.54 12.30
C SER A 91 2.41 20.70 13.58
N GLU A 92 2.00 21.57 14.47
CA GLU A 92 2.70 21.83 15.73
C GLU A 92 2.52 20.69 16.75
N SER A 93 1.40 19.96 16.67
CA SER A 93 1.11 18.82 17.55
C SER A 93 0.49 17.63 16.78
N VAL A 94 0.63 16.43 17.36
CA VAL A 94 0.01 15.19 16.86
C VAL A 94 -1.50 15.35 16.73
N GLU A 95 -2.16 16.00 17.70
CA GLU A 95 -3.60 16.25 17.67
C GLU A 95 -4.00 17.17 16.51
N GLU A 96 -3.23 18.23 16.27
CA GLU A 96 -3.46 19.14 15.14
C GLU A 96 -3.25 18.45 13.80
N GLU A 97 -2.20 17.63 13.68
CA GLU A 97 -1.91 16.86 12.50
C GLU A 97 -3.09 15.93 12.15
N MET A 98 -3.60 15.19 13.13
CA MET A 98 -4.75 14.30 12.93
C MET A 98 -6.04 15.05 12.60
N SER A 99 -6.25 16.23 13.20
CA SER A 99 -7.47 17.01 12.99
C SER A 99 -7.45 17.81 11.69
N PHE A 100 -6.29 18.03 11.08
CA PHE A 100 -6.12 18.90 9.92
C PHE A 100 -7.03 18.51 8.73
N ALA A 101 -6.97 17.25 8.30
CA ALA A 101 -7.79 16.77 7.19
C ALA A 101 -9.28 16.78 7.53
N LEU A 102 -9.64 16.37 8.74
CA LEU A 102 -11.03 16.34 9.21
C LEU A 102 -11.66 17.74 9.18
N ARG A 103 -10.95 18.76 9.70
CA ARG A 103 -11.42 20.16 9.67
C ARG A 103 -11.57 20.68 8.23
N ASN A 104 -10.60 20.41 7.37
CA ASN A 104 -10.65 20.83 5.96
C ASN A 104 -11.76 20.14 5.17
N PHE A 105 -12.15 18.93 5.57
CA PHE A 105 -13.28 18.22 4.99
C PHE A 105 -14.63 18.65 5.55
N GLY A 106 -14.64 19.53 6.58
CA GLY A 106 -15.87 20.08 7.17
C GLY A 106 -16.54 19.16 8.19
N PHE A 107 -15.79 18.30 8.86
CA PHE A 107 -16.34 17.48 9.95
C PHE A 107 -16.71 18.38 11.14
N ALA A 108 -17.82 18.05 11.83
CA ALA A 108 -18.22 18.74 13.05
C ALA A 108 -17.17 18.59 14.16
N PRO A 109 -16.96 19.60 15.01
CA PRO A 109 -15.91 19.59 16.04
C PRO A 109 -15.94 18.36 16.95
N GLU A 110 -17.14 17.92 17.34
CA GLU A 110 -17.34 16.75 18.20
C GLU A 110 -16.87 15.46 17.53
N LEU A 111 -17.12 15.34 16.20
CA LEU A 111 -16.67 14.20 15.40
C LEU A 111 -15.17 14.24 15.17
N VAL A 112 -14.58 15.43 14.99
CA VAL A 112 -13.13 15.60 14.93
C VAL A 112 -12.48 15.08 16.20
N GLU A 113 -12.92 15.51 17.38
CA GLU A 113 -12.39 15.05 18.67
C GLU A 113 -12.53 13.52 18.84
N GLN A 114 -13.68 12.97 18.47
CA GLN A 114 -13.92 11.52 18.52
C GLN A 114 -12.95 10.75 17.61
N ARG A 115 -12.74 11.22 16.39
CA ARG A 115 -11.86 10.57 15.41
C ARG A 115 -10.38 10.69 15.79
N VAL A 116 -9.97 11.83 16.33
CA VAL A 116 -8.63 12.03 16.88
C VAL A 116 -8.35 11.06 18.02
N ARG A 117 -9.26 10.99 19.00
CA ARG A 117 -9.12 10.06 20.13
C ARG A 117 -9.03 8.61 19.66
N TRP A 118 -9.95 8.19 18.80
CA TRP A 118 -9.97 6.84 18.23
C TRP A 118 -8.64 6.50 17.51
N GLY A 119 -8.10 7.41 16.72
CA GLY A 119 -6.86 7.15 16.01
C GLY A 119 -5.65 7.10 16.93
N LEU A 120 -5.58 7.98 17.95
CA LEU A 120 -4.53 7.93 18.97
C LEU A 120 -4.53 6.60 19.71
N GLU A 121 -5.68 6.14 20.16
CA GLU A 121 -5.85 4.84 20.85
C GLU A 121 -5.46 3.67 19.94
N LEU A 122 -5.97 3.63 18.69
CA LEU A 122 -5.70 2.53 17.75
C LEU A 122 -4.21 2.37 17.44
N PHE A 123 -3.48 3.49 17.35
CA PHE A 123 -2.07 3.49 16.97
C PHE A 123 -1.11 3.65 18.16
N GLY A 124 -1.61 3.71 19.40
CA GLY A 124 -0.82 3.85 20.61
C GLY A 124 -0.01 5.14 20.61
N LEU A 125 -0.68 6.27 20.38
CA LEU A 125 -0.08 7.61 20.28
C LEU A 125 -0.66 8.60 21.31
N GLU A 126 -1.45 8.14 22.30
CA GLU A 126 -2.12 9.02 23.27
C GLU A 126 -1.16 9.88 24.05
N GLU A 127 -0.03 9.33 24.47
CA GLU A 127 1.00 10.04 25.23
C GLU A 127 1.64 11.19 24.43
N TYR A 128 1.63 11.09 23.10
CA TYR A 128 2.21 12.08 22.19
C TYR A 128 1.22 13.13 21.73
N ARG A 129 -0.04 13.10 22.20
CA ARG A 129 -1.14 13.94 21.72
C ARG A 129 -0.73 15.42 21.54
N LYS A 130 -0.02 15.99 22.53
CA LYS A 130 0.42 17.38 22.55
C LYS A 130 1.86 17.58 22.08
N SER A 131 2.56 16.53 21.74
CA SER A 131 3.93 16.58 21.25
C SER A 131 3.96 16.98 19.77
N SER A 132 5.06 17.63 19.37
CA SER A 132 5.29 17.87 17.95
C SER A 132 5.53 16.56 17.20
N PRO A 133 4.95 16.35 16.00
CA PRO A 133 5.26 15.21 15.15
C PRO A 133 6.74 15.02 14.85
N LEU A 134 7.51 16.12 14.88
CA LEU A 134 8.94 16.10 14.56
C LEU A 134 9.79 15.36 15.59
N VAL A 135 9.36 15.28 16.86
CA VAL A 135 10.10 14.58 17.93
C VAL A 135 9.83 13.08 17.96
N LEU A 136 8.85 12.60 17.20
CA LEU A 136 8.51 11.19 17.11
C LEU A 136 9.60 10.40 16.40
N SER A 137 9.80 9.15 16.83
CA SER A 137 10.61 8.19 16.08
C SER A 137 10.02 7.89 14.70
N GLY A 138 10.82 7.36 13.78
CA GLY A 138 10.35 7.01 12.43
C GLY A 138 9.15 6.04 12.43
N GLY A 139 9.11 5.10 13.38
CA GLY A 139 7.99 4.18 13.55
C GLY A 139 6.72 4.87 14.04
N GLU A 140 6.84 5.79 15.00
CA GLU A 140 5.73 6.60 15.50
C GLU A 140 5.18 7.54 14.43
N LYS A 141 6.05 8.19 13.66
CA LYS A 141 5.66 9.04 12.52
C LYS A 141 4.84 8.26 11.49
N LYS A 142 5.24 7.02 11.17
CA LYS A 142 4.46 6.16 10.27
C LYS A 142 3.09 5.80 10.85
N ARG A 143 3.03 5.46 12.16
CA ARG A 143 1.75 5.22 12.83
C ARG A 143 0.86 6.47 12.81
N LEU A 144 1.44 7.65 13.07
CA LEU A 144 0.73 8.92 12.99
C LEU A 144 0.18 9.18 11.59
N THR A 145 0.99 8.96 10.54
CA THR A 145 0.53 9.12 9.15
C THR A 145 -0.67 8.21 8.86
N LEU A 146 -0.63 6.96 9.31
CA LEU A 146 -1.77 6.04 9.17
C LEU A 146 -2.98 6.51 9.96
N ALA A 147 -2.79 6.95 11.22
CA ALA A 147 -3.86 7.50 12.06
C ALA A 147 -4.53 8.70 11.40
N CYS A 148 -3.75 9.64 10.87
CA CYS A 148 -4.25 10.79 10.12
C CYS A 148 -5.12 10.38 8.95
N ILE A 149 -4.63 9.45 8.09
CA ILE A 149 -5.34 9.00 6.90
C ILE A 149 -6.64 8.28 7.27
N LEU A 150 -6.60 7.39 8.23
CA LEU A 150 -7.78 6.59 8.60
C LEU A 150 -8.83 7.40 9.38
N ALA A 151 -8.46 8.55 9.93
CA ALA A 151 -9.38 9.40 10.68
C ALA A 151 -10.59 9.86 9.87
N TRP A 152 -10.45 10.16 8.57
CA TRP A 152 -11.57 10.56 7.72
C TRP A 152 -12.25 9.42 6.97
N ASP A 153 -11.80 8.17 7.18
CA ASP A 153 -12.42 6.94 6.69
C ASP A 153 -12.47 6.83 5.14
N PRO A 154 -11.35 6.95 4.42
CA PRO A 154 -11.34 6.88 2.96
C PRO A 154 -11.78 5.51 2.43
N GLU A 155 -12.30 5.46 1.21
CA GLU A 155 -12.68 4.22 0.52
C GLU A 155 -11.45 3.42 0.03
N VAL A 156 -10.39 4.15 -0.33
CA VAL A 156 -9.13 3.61 -0.83
C VAL A 156 -7.99 4.06 0.08
N VAL A 157 -7.18 3.12 0.53
CA VAL A 157 -5.96 3.37 1.31
C VAL A 157 -4.76 2.88 0.52
N ILE A 158 -3.80 3.75 0.27
CA ILE A 158 -2.56 3.42 -0.44
C ILE A 158 -1.39 3.57 0.53
N LEU A 159 -0.58 2.54 0.63
CA LEU A 159 0.60 2.45 1.49
C LEU A 159 1.84 2.30 0.60
N ASP A 160 2.65 3.36 0.50
CA ASP A 160 3.87 3.34 -0.30
C ASP A 160 5.08 3.01 0.60
N GLU A 161 5.65 1.81 0.43
CA GLU A 161 6.77 1.26 1.19
C GLU A 161 6.57 1.32 2.73
N PRO A 162 5.44 0.80 3.25
CA PRO A 162 5.09 1.01 4.66
C PRO A 162 5.99 0.25 5.65
N THR A 163 6.69 -0.80 5.19
CA THR A 163 7.53 -1.67 6.05
C THR A 163 8.96 -1.16 6.25
N VAL A 164 9.41 -0.17 5.48
CA VAL A 164 10.76 0.39 5.59
C VAL A 164 11.00 0.97 6.99
N GLY A 165 12.04 0.48 7.68
CA GLY A 165 12.37 0.90 9.04
C GLY A 165 11.43 0.38 10.13
N GLN A 166 10.59 -0.62 9.84
CA GLN A 166 9.72 -1.30 10.80
C GLN A 166 10.33 -2.63 11.26
N ASP A 167 10.24 -2.91 12.57
CA ASP A 167 10.55 -4.22 13.12
C ASP A 167 9.43 -5.24 12.84
N SER A 168 9.66 -6.50 13.22
CA SER A 168 8.70 -7.59 12.99
C SER A 168 7.35 -7.37 13.69
N ILE A 169 7.36 -6.81 14.90
CA ILE A 169 6.13 -6.53 15.67
C ILE A 169 5.29 -5.45 14.99
N GLN A 170 5.95 -4.39 14.51
CA GLN A 170 5.27 -3.32 13.80
C GLN A 170 4.73 -3.79 12.44
N LYS A 171 5.47 -4.64 11.71
CA LYS A 171 5.01 -5.25 10.47
C LYS A 171 3.76 -6.12 10.70
N GLU A 172 3.73 -6.90 11.78
CA GLU A 172 2.56 -7.72 12.12
C GLU A 172 1.32 -6.86 12.44
N LYS A 173 1.47 -5.79 13.24
CA LYS A 173 0.41 -4.81 13.50
C LYS A 173 -0.10 -4.16 12.21
N LEU A 174 0.81 -3.78 11.31
CA LEU A 174 0.46 -3.22 10.00
C LEU A 174 -0.33 -4.24 9.16
N ALA A 175 0.10 -5.50 9.11
CA ALA A 175 -0.64 -6.56 8.42
C ALA A 175 -2.04 -6.76 9.02
N GLY A 176 -2.18 -6.69 10.35
CA GLY A 176 -3.47 -6.69 11.05
C GLY A 176 -4.36 -5.52 10.63
N THR A 177 -3.79 -4.32 10.54
CA THR A 177 -4.50 -3.11 10.08
C THR A 177 -4.98 -3.26 8.63
N ILE A 178 -4.13 -3.77 7.72
CA ILE A 178 -4.50 -4.01 6.31
C ILE A 178 -5.67 -5.00 6.23
N ARG A 179 -5.61 -6.12 6.97
CA ARG A 179 -6.70 -7.10 7.01
C ARG A 179 -8.00 -6.50 7.54
N MET A 180 -7.93 -5.71 8.62
CA MET A 180 -9.08 -5.00 9.19
C MET A 180 -9.73 -4.07 8.15
N LEU A 181 -8.93 -3.27 7.45
CA LEU A 181 -9.41 -2.34 6.43
C LEU A 181 -10.11 -3.08 5.28
N THR A 182 -9.50 -4.15 4.76
CA THR A 182 -10.09 -4.92 3.66
C THR A 182 -11.39 -5.62 4.12
N SER A 183 -11.41 -6.17 5.33
CA SER A 183 -12.62 -6.80 5.91
C SER A 183 -13.76 -5.79 6.15
N SER A 184 -13.43 -4.51 6.36
CA SER A 184 -14.42 -3.43 6.47
C SER A 184 -14.85 -2.86 5.10
N GLY A 185 -14.45 -3.50 3.99
CA GLY A 185 -14.86 -3.12 2.64
C GLY A 185 -13.97 -2.06 1.98
N LYS A 186 -12.85 -1.70 2.60
CA LYS A 186 -11.89 -0.76 1.99
C LYS A 186 -11.03 -1.44 0.93
N THR A 187 -10.62 -0.68 -0.07
CA THR A 187 -9.60 -1.11 -1.02
C THR A 187 -8.24 -0.69 -0.49
N VAL A 188 -7.32 -1.64 -0.35
CA VAL A 188 -5.97 -1.37 0.15
C VAL A 188 -4.94 -1.67 -0.94
N VAL A 189 -4.14 -0.67 -1.31
CA VAL A 189 -3.03 -0.82 -2.26
C VAL A 189 -1.72 -0.69 -1.49
N VAL A 190 -0.90 -1.74 -1.51
CA VAL A 190 0.41 -1.75 -0.86
C VAL A 190 1.49 -1.76 -1.92
N VAL A 191 2.25 -0.70 -2.02
CA VAL A 191 3.47 -0.66 -2.84
C VAL A 191 4.62 -1.10 -1.95
N SER A 192 5.28 -2.20 -2.26
CA SER A 192 6.40 -2.69 -1.46
C SER A 192 7.34 -3.59 -2.24
N HIS A 193 8.60 -3.62 -1.83
CA HIS A 193 9.58 -4.63 -2.24
C HIS A 193 9.77 -5.72 -1.16
N ASP A 194 9.10 -5.61 -0.02
CA ASP A 194 9.15 -6.57 1.10
C ASP A 194 8.17 -7.73 0.84
N ILE A 195 8.63 -8.70 0.07
CA ILE A 195 7.81 -9.86 -0.32
C ILE A 195 7.46 -10.73 0.88
N GLU A 196 8.34 -10.84 1.87
CA GLU A 196 8.09 -11.62 3.08
C GLU A 196 6.94 -11.02 3.91
N PHE A 197 6.79 -9.70 3.91
CA PHE A 197 5.64 -9.03 4.52
C PHE A 197 4.34 -9.28 3.75
N LEU A 198 4.40 -9.27 2.42
CA LEU A 198 3.22 -9.43 1.56
C LEU A 198 2.74 -10.88 1.50
N TRP A 199 3.67 -11.84 1.53
CA TRP A 199 3.40 -13.25 1.28
C TRP A 199 2.33 -13.87 2.20
N PRO A 200 2.35 -13.68 3.54
CA PRO A 200 1.33 -14.24 4.43
C PRO A 200 -0.08 -13.68 4.23
N MET A 201 -0.20 -12.50 3.64
CA MET A 201 -1.49 -11.86 3.37
C MET A 201 -2.16 -12.36 2.08
N GLN A 202 -1.41 -13.02 1.20
CA GLN A 202 -1.89 -13.55 -0.08
C GLN A 202 -2.70 -12.54 -0.91
N PRO A 203 -2.22 -11.30 -1.11
CA PRO A 203 -2.93 -10.30 -1.88
C PRO A 203 -2.97 -10.65 -3.38
N ARG A 204 -3.79 -9.96 -4.14
CA ARG A 204 -3.56 -9.86 -5.59
C ARG A 204 -2.26 -9.07 -5.83
N VAL A 205 -1.41 -9.57 -6.71
CA VAL A 205 -0.10 -8.97 -6.99
C VAL A 205 -0.07 -8.40 -8.40
N VAL A 206 0.39 -7.17 -8.51
CA VAL A 206 0.68 -6.49 -9.77
C VAL A 206 2.20 -6.29 -9.86
N VAL A 207 2.82 -6.92 -10.83
CA VAL A 207 4.27 -6.81 -11.06
C VAL A 207 4.54 -5.73 -12.10
N MET A 208 5.31 -4.71 -11.71
CA MET A 208 5.72 -3.61 -12.59
C MET A 208 7.19 -3.70 -12.98
N LYS A 209 7.47 -3.40 -14.26
CA LYS A 209 8.80 -3.30 -14.81
C LYS A 209 8.86 -2.20 -15.87
N ALA A 210 9.84 -1.30 -15.78
CA ALA A 210 10.07 -0.24 -16.78
C ALA A 210 8.80 0.50 -17.20
N GLY A 211 7.96 0.88 -16.23
CA GLY A 211 6.72 1.62 -16.48
C GLY A 211 5.52 0.78 -16.97
N ARG A 212 5.64 -0.53 -17.08
CA ARG A 212 4.60 -1.44 -17.57
C ARG A 212 4.17 -2.43 -16.52
N VAL A 213 2.93 -2.88 -16.59
CA VAL A 213 2.44 -4.05 -15.85
C VAL A 213 2.85 -5.30 -16.65
N VAL A 214 3.67 -6.16 -16.03
CA VAL A 214 4.19 -7.40 -16.66
C VAL A 214 3.60 -8.66 -16.03
N GLY A 215 2.90 -8.53 -14.91
CA GLY A 215 2.17 -9.61 -14.25
C GLY A 215 1.03 -9.05 -13.42
N ASP A 216 -0.10 -9.75 -13.37
CA ASP A 216 -1.28 -9.40 -12.59
C ASP A 216 -2.05 -10.68 -12.24
N GLY A 217 -2.13 -11.01 -10.97
CA GLY A 217 -2.78 -12.26 -10.54
C GLY A 217 -2.65 -12.52 -9.04
N ARG A 218 -3.00 -13.73 -8.63
CA ARG A 218 -2.91 -14.17 -7.23
C ARG A 218 -1.45 -14.32 -6.80
N ALA A 219 -1.13 -13.94 -5.56
CA ALA A 219 0.22 -14.09 -5.02
C ALA A 219 0.76 -15.52 -5.18
N ARG A 220 -0.06 -16.53 -4.87
CA ARG A 220 0.32 -17.95 -4.98
C ARG A 220 0.75 -18.36 -6.39
N GLU A 221 0.20 -17.77 -7.41
CA GLU A 221 0.51 -18.08 -8.81
C GLU A 221 1.75 -17.32 -9.28
N LEU A 222 1.75 -15.99 -9.12
CA LEU A 222 2.81 -15.13 -9.63
C LEU A 222 4.15 -15.31 -8.89
N MET A 223 4.12 -15.56 -7.58
CA MET A 223 5.34 -15.73 -6.80
C MET A 223 6.08 -17.04 -7.05
N GLN A 224 5.47 -17.97 -7.81
CA GLN A 224 6.13 -19.19 -8.30
C GLN A 224 6.83 -18.97 -9.65
N ASP A 225 6.45 -17.96 -10.41
CA ASP A 225 7.06 -17.66 -11.72
C ASP A 225 8.41 -16.92 -11.53
N LYS A 226 9.45 -17.73 -11.29
CA LYS A 226 10.82 -17.22 -11.11
C LYS A 226 11.26 -16.36 -12.29
N ARG A 227 10.91 -16.69 -13.54
CA ARG A 227 11.34 -15.93 -14.72
C ARG A 227 10.73 -14.53 -14.73
N LEU A 228 9.43 -14.43 -14.40
CA LEU A 228 8.75 -13.15 -14.26
C LEU A 228 9.41 -12.30 -13.17
N LEU A 229 9.58 -12.88 -11.97
CA LEU A 229 10.13 -12.19 -10.81
C LEU A 229 11.58 -11.71 -11.05
N ASP A 230 12.46 -12.59 -11.55
CA ASP A 230 13.84 -12.24 -11.90
C ASP A 230 13.86 -11.09 -12.93
N SER A 231 12.97 -11.13 -13.92
CA SER A 231 12.88 -10.09 -14.94
C SER A 231 12.52 -8.72 -14.36
N ALA A 232 11.70 -8.69 -13.31
CA ALA A 232 11.24 -7.50 -12.61
C ALA A 232 12.10 -7.16 -11.37
N ARG A 233 13.16 -7.94 -11.10
CA ARG A 233 14.04 -7.84 -9.93
C ARG A 233 13.26 -7.89 -8.62
N VAL A 234 12.29 -8.78 -8.56
CA VAL A 234 11.48 -9.09 -7.37
C VAL A 234 11.96 -10.41 -6.78
N ALA A 235 12.22 -10.47 -5.49
CA ALA A 235 12.60 -11.69 -4.81
C ALA A 235 11.41 -12.66 -4.73
N GLN A 236 11.67 -13.97 -4.77
CA GLN A 236 10.67 -14.96 -4.40
C GLN A 236 10.49 -15.01 -2.88
N PRO A 237 9.30 -15.36 -2.36
CA PRO A 237 9.15 -15.70 -0.96
C PRO A 237 10.07 -16.86 -0.56
N GLN A 238 10.71 -16.77 0.60
CA GLN A 238 11.68 -17.78 1.07
C GLN A 238 11.07 -19.19 1.12
N LEU A 239 9.83 -19.33 1.54
CA LEU A 239 9.12 -20.61 1.54
C LEU A 239 8.97 -21.19 0.14
N VAL A 240 8.63 -20.38 -0.85
CA VAL A 240 8.51 -20.83 -2.26
C VAL A 240 9.87 -21.29 -2.77
N GLU A 241 10.92 -20.49 -2.55
CA GLU A 241 12.29 -20.84 -2.96
C GLU A 241 12.78 -22.11 -2.27
N PHE A 242 12.51 -22.29 -0.97
CA PHE A 242 12.89 -23.48 -0.19
C PHE A 242 12.29 -24.75 -0.79
N PHE A 243 11.00 -24.81 -1.05
CA PHE A 243 10.34 -25.99 -1.62
C PHE A 243 10.79 -26.26 -3.06
N GLN A 244 11.00 -25.22 -3.86
CA GLN A 244 11.53 -25.39 -5.22
C GLN A 244 12.97 -26.00 -5.20
N ARG A 245 13.82 -25.61 -4.27
CA ARG A 245 15.17 -26.17 -4.11
C ARG A 245 15.15 -27.62 -3.65
N LEU A 246 14.15 -28.03 -2.88
CA LEU A 246 13.96 -29.44 -2.49
C LEU A 246 13.39 -30.30 -3.61
N GLY A 247 13.00 -29.72 -4.76
CA GLY A 247 12.32 -30.41 -5.84
C GLY A 247 10.85 -30.73 -5.52
N GLU A 248 10.35 -30.21 -4.41
CA GLU A 248 8.97 -30.41 -3.96
C GLU A 248 8.06 -29.33 -4.55
N ARG A 249 6.88 -29.74 -5.01
CA ARG A 249 5.85 -28.83 -5.51
C ARG A 249 4.55 -29.11 -4.78
N PRO A 250 4.35 -28.59 -3.57
CA PRO A 250 3.06 -28.69 -2.91
C PRO A 250 1.99 -28.08 -3.84
N GLU A 251 0.79 -28.66 -3.84
CA GLU A 251 -0.34 -28.21 -4.69
C GLU A 251 -0.62 -26.71 -4.56
N ALA A 252 -0.38 -26.16 -3.36
CA ALA A 252 -0.37 -24.74 -3.13
C ALA A 252 0.87 -24.37 -2.28
N PRO A 253 1.65 -23.33 -2.67
CA PRO A 253 2.76 -22.87 -1.86
C PRO A 253 2.24 -22.34 -0.53
N PHE A 254 2.92 -22.72 0.56
CA PHE A 254 2.54 -22.32 1.91
C PHE A 254 2.74 -20.83 2.12
N ALA A 255 1.74 -20.17 2.72
CA ALA A 255 1.83 -18.79 3.13
C ALA A 255 2.42 -18.65 4.54
N ASP A 256 2.31 -19.69 5.37
CA ASP A 256 2.72 -19.74 6.77
C ASP A 256 3.77 -20.83 6.98
N PRO A 257 4.90 -20.55 7.67
CA PRO A 257 5.90 -21.53 8.06
C PRO A 257 5.34 -22.72 8.87
N LEU A 258 4.30 -22.52 9.67
CA LEU A 258 3.66 -23.60 10.43
C LEU A 258 2.88 -24.57 9.52
N GLU A 259 2.23 -24.08 8.48
CA GLU A 259 1.63 -24.94 7.45
C GLU A 259 2.70 -25.76 6.74
N ALA A 260 3.79 -25.11 6.33
CA ALA A 260 4.92 -25.76 5.69
C ALA A 260 5.53 -26.88 6.56
N ARG A 261 5.71 -26.62 7.86
CA ARG A 261 6.22 -27.59 8.82
C ARG A 261 5.29 -28.81 8.92
N ARG A 262 3.99 -28.63 9.11
CA ARG A 262 3.03 -29.73 9.18
C ARG A 262 3.08 -30.61 7.94
N TRP A 263 3.10 -30.00 6.77
CA TRP A 263 3.21 -30.74 5.51
C TRP A 263 4.49 -31.58 5.43
N VAL A 264 5.64 -31.03 5.83
CA VAL A 264 6.91 -31.79 5.86
C VAL A 264 6.83 -32.96 6.84
N GLU A 265 6.23 -32.77 8.03
CA GLU A 265 6.06 -33.84 9.03
C GLU A 265 5.11 -34.96 8.55
N GLU A 266 4.10 -34.62 7.76
CA GLU A 266 3.14 -35.58 7.19
C GLU A 266 3.69 -36.35 5.96
N THR A 267 4.46 -35.65 5.10
CA THR A 267 4.96 -36.24 3.84
C THR A 267 6.20 -37.10 4.03
N ARG A 268 6.94 -36.91 5.14
CA ARG A 268 8.17 -37.68 5.46
C ARG A 268 7.94 -38.83 6.44
N ARG A 269 6.69 -39.12 6.80
CA ARG A 269 6.28 -40.35 7.49
C ARG A 269 5.92 -41.44 6.50
#